data_998ca6d0e10936c4c5a3cb8c8b767647
#
_entry.id   998ca6d0e10936c4c5a3cb8c8b767647
#
_cell.length_a   1.000
_cell.length_b   1.000
_cell.length_c   1.000
_cell.angle_alpha   90.00
_cell.angle_beta   90.00
_cell.angle_gamma   90.00
#
_symmetry.space_group_name_H-M   'P 1'
#
loop_
_entity.id
_entity.type
_entity.pdbx_description
1 polymer ?
#
loop_
_entity_poly.entity_id
_entity_poly.type
_entity_poly.pdbx_seq_one_letter_code
_entity_poly.pdbx_strand_id
1 'polypeptide(L)'
;ELLSFIQEIEFEERRGPGGWKLQFKEGIQVLSSFLSAGYSLENGLTLSIKELEILFGRREMITEEFRILSDGIRMNRPAEELFMDFGRRSGVEDVDNFAQVLSAAKRSGGELVEIIRQTAGIIRDKVQVKEEIHTMLASRIFEQRIMNLIPFLIVLYIDLYIPWFFQRDVRYLDG
;
A
#
# COMPACT_ATOMS: atom_id res chain seq x y z
N GLU A 1 -8.52 10.19 23.58
CA GLU A 1 -7.51 11.13 23.01
C GLU A 1 -6.44 10.40 22.21
N LEU A 2 -5.80 9.32 22.72
CA LEU A 2 -4.76 8.55 21.99
C LEU A 2 -5.32 7.83 20.75
N LEU A 3 -6.53 7.27 20.83
CA LEU A 3 -7.22 6.64 19.69
C LEU A 3 -7.61 7.65 18.60
N SER A 4 -8.04 8.84 19.00
CA SER A 4 -8.34 9.94 18.08
C SER A 4 -7.08 10.42 17.36
N PHE A 5 -5.97 10.53 18.07
CA PHE A 5 -4.68 10.93 17.52
C PHE A 5 -4.08 9.87 16.56
N ILE A 6 -4.24 8.58 16.90
CA ILE A 6 -3.84 7.47 16.01
C ILE A 6 -4.69 7.45 14.74
N GLN A 7 -6.02 7.67 14.85
CA GLN A 7 -6.91 7.77 13.70
C GLN A 7 -6.59 8.99 12.80
N GLU A 8 -6.18 10.10 13.38
CA GLU A 8 -5.82 11.30 12.65
C GLU A 8 -4.49 11.14 11.90
N ILE A 9 -3.49 10.48 12.49
CA ILE A 9 -2.23 10.12 11.83
C ILE A 9 -2.47 9.12 10.68
N GLU A 10 -3.27 8.07 10.88
CA GLU A 10 -3.67 7.12 9.84
C GLU A 10 -4.44 7.81 8.69
N PHE A 11 -5.23 8.82 9.00
CA PHE A 11 -6.00 9.58 8.03
C PHE A 11 -5.11 10.53 7.21
N GLU A 12 -4.11 11.15 7.82
CA GLU A 12 -3.13 11.99 7.11
C GLU A 12 -2.17 11.16 6.25
N GLU A 13 -1.72 9.99 6.71
CA GLU A 13 -0.91 9.07 5.90
C GLU A 13 -1.68 8.57 4.66
N ARG A 14 -2.99 8.38 4.77
CA ARG A 14 -3.85 7.98 3.63
C ARG A 14 -4.03 9.08 2.59
N ARG A 15 -3.89 10.35 2.95
CA ARG A 15 -3.97 11.51 2.04
C ARG A 15 -2.64 11.92 1.42
N GLY A 16 -1.52 11.42 1.92
CA GLY A 16 -0.21 11.63 1.34
C GLY A 16 -0.01 10.88 0.02
N PRO A 17 1.10 11.15 -0.72
CA PRO A 17 1.42 10.48 -1.98
C PRO A 17 1.44 8.95 -1.90
N GLY A 18 1.75 8.41 -0.72
CA GLY A 18 1.70 6.97 -0.43
C GLY A 18 0.28 6.43 -0.36
N GLY A 19 -0.64 7.15 0.26
CA GLY A 19 -2.05 6.78 0.37
C GLY A 19 -2.76 6.74 -0.97
N TRP A 20 -2.49 7.71 -1.84
CA TRP A 20 -2.99 7.73 -3.22
C TRP A 20 -2.59 6.50 -4.03
N LYS A 21 -1.33 6.09 -3.93
CA LYS A 21 -0.84 4.88 -4.62
C LYS A 21 -1.57 3.63 -4.17
N LEU A 22 -1.80 3.49 -2.88
CA LEU A 22 -2.54 2.35 -2.33
C LEU A 22 -4.00 2.36 -2.79
N GLN A 23 -4.69 3.49 -2.63
CA GLN A 23 -6.08 3.64 -3.05
C GLN A 23 -6.26 3.38 -4.55
N PHE A 24 -5.35 3.87 -5.38
CA PHE A 24 -5.37 3.62 -6.83
C PHE A 24 -5.22 2.13 -7.16
N LYS A 25 -4.26 1.45 -6.53
CA LYS A 25 -4.03 0.02 -6.74
C LYS A 25 -5.28 -0.79 -6.41
N GLU A 26 -5.85 -0.55 -5.24
CA GLU A 26 -7.09 -1.22 -4.82
C GLU A 26 -8.25 -0.89 -5.77
N GLY A 27 -8.39 0.36 -6.18
CA GLY A 27 -9.40 0.78 -7.15
C GLY A 27 -9.31 0.02 -8.47
N ILE A 28 -8.11 -0.09 -9.03
CA ILE A 28 -7.89 -0.83 -10.28
C ILE A 28 -8.10 -2.34 -10.09
N GLN A 29 -7.75 -2.92 -8.94
CA GLN A 29 -8.00 -4.33 -8.65
C GLN A 29 -9.49 -4.63 -8.53
N VAL A 30 -10.25 -3.79 -7.81
CA VAL A 30 -11.70 -3.91 -7.69
C VAL A 30 -12.36 -3.83 -9.06
N LEU A 31 -11.98 -2.82 -9.87
CA LEU A 31 -12.47 -2.68 -11.24
C LEU A 31 -12.16 -3.91 -12.09
N SER A 32 -10.89 -4.36 -12.07
CA SER A 32 -10.46 -5.55 -12.82
C SER A 32 -11.24 -6.81 -12.43
N SER A 33 -11.61 -6.96 -11.17
CA SER A 33 -12.40 -8.09 -10.69
C SER A 33 -13.80 -8.10 -11.30
N PHE A 34 -14.47 -6.96 -11.36
CA PHE A 34 -15.77 -6.84 -12.03
C PHE A 34 -15.69 -7.06 -13.54
N LEU A 35 -14.65 -6.49 -14.19
CA LEU A 35 -14.42 -6.72 -15.62
C LEU A 35 -14.13 -8.21 -15.92
N SER A 36 -13.42 -8.89 -15.03
CA SER A 36 -13.15 -10.33 -15.15
C SER A 36 -14.38 -11.19 -14.95
N ALA A 37 -15.35 -10.71 -14.16
CA ALA A 37 -16.65 -11.33 -14.01
C ALA A 37 -17.59 -11.07 -15.22
N GLY A 38 -17.15 -10.33 -16.24
CA GLY A 38 -17.88 -10.09 -17.48
C GLY A 38 -18.72 -8.81 -17.49
N TYR A 39 -18.58 -7.95 -16.48
CA TYR A 39 -19.27 -6.65 -16.50
C TYR A 39 -18.64 -5.72 -17.54
N SER A 40 -19.48 -4.87 -18.16
CA SER A 40 -19.00 -3.76 -18.98
C SER A 40 -18.22 -2.74 -18.16
N LEU A 41 -17.39 -1.91 -18.79
CA LEU A 41 -16.62 -0.88 -18.09
C LEU A 41 -17.50 0.07 -17.27
N GLU A 42 -18.67 0.48 -17.83
CA GLU A 42 -19.64 1.33 -17.15
C GLU A 42 -20.20 0.68 -15.87
N ASN A 43 -20.67 -0.56 -15.99
CA ASN A 43 -21.20 -1.31 -14.86
C ASN A 43 -20.11 -1.65 -13.84
N GLY A 44 -18.93 -2.03 -14.31
CA GLY A 44 -17.77 -2.31 -13.48
C GLY A 44 -17.36 -1.10 -12.63
N LEU A 45 -17.30 0.09 -13.22
CA LEU A 45 -17.03 1.33 -12.47
C LEU A 45 -18.13 1.62 -11.43
N THR A 46 -19.40 1.48 -11.81
CA THR A 46 -20.52 1.71 -10.90
C THR A 46 -20.48 0.78 -9.68
N LEU A 47 -20.13 -0.48 -9.88
CA LEU A 47 -19.98 -1.46 -8.79
C LEU A 47 -18.71 -1.19 -7.97
N SER A 48 -17.63 -0.83 -8.64
CA SER A 48 -16.36 -0.48 -7.97
C SER A 48 -16.53 0.71 -7.02
N ILE A 49 -17.32 1.72 -7.38
CA ILE A 49 -17.59 2.86 -6.50
C ILE A 49 -18.21 2.39 -5.19
N LYS A 50 -19.18 1.48 -5.22
CA LYS A 50 -19.81 0.96 -4.00
C LYS A 50 -18.83 0.22 -3.10
N GLU A 51 -17.96 -0.57 -3.69
CA GLU A 51 -16.93 -1.31 -2.97
C GLU A 51 -15.88 -0.36 -2.36
N LEU A 52 -15.44 0.64 -3.13
CA LEU A 52 -14.49 1.65 -2.67
C LEU A 52 -15.08 2.55 -1.57
N GLU A 53 -16.38 2.82 -1.59
CA GLU A 53 -17.08 3.51 -0.50
C GLU A 53 -17.02 2.73 0.81
N ILE A 54 -17.09 1.39 0.74
CA ILE A 54 -16.97 0.51 1.91
C ILE A 54 -15.53 0.44 2.40
N LEU A 55 -14.56 0.30 1.48
CA LEU A 55 -13.14 0.13 1.81
C LEU A 55 -12.50 1.41 2.35
N PHE A 56 -12.76 2.53 1.73
CA PHE A 56 -12.06 3.79 2.01
C PHE A 56 -12.99 4.90 2.50
N GLY A 57 -14.23 4.90 2.08
CA GLY A 57 -15.19 5.93 2.40
C GLY A 57 -15.65 6.75 1.18
N ARG A 58 -16.78 7.43 1.37
CA ARG A 58 -17.50 8.16 0.31
C ARG A 58 -16.71 9.35 -0.26
N ARG A 59 -15.92 10.02 0.59
CA ARG A 59 -15.19 11.26 0.25
C ARG A 59 -13.72 11.04 -0.03
N GLU A 60 -13.30 9.79 -0.14
CA GLU A 60 -11.94 9.49 -0.48
C GLU A 60 -11.65 9.75 -1.95
N MET A 61 -10.40 10.12 -2.23
CA MET A 61 -9.99 10.61 -3.55
C MET A 61 -10.25 9.59 -4.65
N ILE A 62 -9.96 8.32 -4.43
CA ILE A 62 -10.20 7.26 -5.43
C ILE A 62 -11.69 7.06 -5.71
N THR A 63 -12.52 7.16 -4.68
CA THR A 63 -13.98 7.02 -4.83
C THR A 63 -14.56 8.16 -5.67
N GLU A 64 -14.12 9.38 -5.42
CA GLU A 64 -14.51 10.55 -6.21
C GLU A 64 -14.02 10.48 -7.66
N GLU A 65 -12.78 10.06 -7.89
CA GLU A 65 -12.26 9.88 -9.25
C GLU A 65 -13.01 8.79 -10.03
N PHE A 66 -13.36 7.68 -9.37
CA PHE A 66 -14.18 6.63 -10.02
C PHE A 66 -15.60 7.12 -10.36
N ARG A 67 -16.16 8.04 -9.56
CA ARG A 67 -17.43 8.70 -9.93
C ARG A 67 -17.26 9.58 -11.17
N ILE A 68 -16.20 10.39 -11.22
CA ILE A 68 -15.91 11.23 -12.38
C ILE A 68 -15.73 10.36 -13.65
N LEU A 69 -15.00 9.24 -13.54
CA LEU A 69 -14.84 8.28 -14.64
C LEU A 69 -16.20 7.69 -15.07
N SER A 70 -17.00 7.23 -14.12
CA SER A 70 -18.32 6.64 -14.39
C SER A 70 -19.27 7.64 -15.06
N ASP A 71 -19.35 8.85 -14.53
CA ASP A 71 -20.19 9.91 -15.10
C ASP A 71 -19.72 10.32 -16.49
N GLY A 72 -18.42 10.41 -16.72
CA GLY A 72 -17.84 10.72 -18.03
C GLY A 72 -18.20 9.66 -19.07
N ILE A 73 -18.11 8.36 -18.70
CA ILE A 73 -18.48 7.25 -19.61
C ILE A 73 -19.98 7.28 -19.92
N ARG A 74 -20.84 7.56 -18.94
CA ARG A 74 -22.29 7.72 -19.13
C ARG A 74 -22.64 8.88 -20.07
N MET A 75 -21.78 9.91 -20.11
CA MET A 75 -21.87 11.01 -21.06
C MET A 75 -21.23 10.70 -22.42
N ASN A 76 -20.91 9.43 -22.69
CA ASN A 76 -20.24 8.97 -23.92
C ASN A 76 -18.86 9.61 -24.20
N ARG A 77 -18.16 10.07 -23.16
CA ARG A 77 -16.75 10.49 -23.31
C ARG A 77 -15.85 9.26 -23.50
N PRO A 78 -14.81 9.35 -24.35
CA PRO A 78 -13.87 8.26 -24.52
C PRO A 78 -13.19 7.91 -23.19
N ALA A 79 -13.16 6.62 -22.85
CA ALA A 79 -12.60 6.16 -21.58
C ALA A 79 -11.09 6.49 -21.48
N GLU A 80 -10.34 6.38 -22.56
CA GLU A 80 -8.92 6.72 -22.62
C GLU A 80 -8.65 8.18 -22.26
N GLU A 81 -9.50 9.11 -22.68
CA GLU A 81 -9.39 10.52 -22.32
C GLU A 81 -9.68 10.75 -20.82
N LEU A 82 -10.70 10.07 -20.31
CA LEU A 82 -11.06 10.16 -18.90
C LEU A 82 -9.94 9.65 -17.97
N PHE A 83 -9.31 8.54 -18.34
CA PHE A 83 -8.17 8.02 -17.60
C PHE A 83 -6.93 8.91 -17.73
N MET A 84 -6.70 9.53 -18.87
CA MET A 84 -5.62 10.51 -19.05
C MET A 84 -5.85 11.76 -18.17
N ASP A 85 -7.09 12.25 -18.11
CA ASP A 85 -7.45 13.36 -17.22
C ASP A 85 -7.27 12.96 -15.74
N PHE A 86 -7.62 11.73 -15.38
CA PHE A 86 -7.37 11.19 -14.05
C PHE A 86 -5.88 11.14 -13.72
N GLY A 87 -5.02 10.64 -14.63
CA GLY A 87 -3.57 10.66 -14.46
C GLY A 87 -3.04 12.04 -14.13
N ARG A 88 -3.44 13.04 -14.89
CA ARG A 88 -3.02 14.45 -14.70
C ARG A 88 -3.49 15.03 -13.37
N ARG A 89 -4.73 14.77 -12.97
CA ARG A 89 -5.30 15.30 -11.71
C ARG A 89 -4.68 14.65 -10.48
N SER A 90 -4.38 13.37 -10.56
CA SER A 90 -3.83 12.62 -9.42
C SER A 90 -2.43 13.08 -9.02
N GLY A 91 -1.62 13.56 -9.98
CA GLY A 91 -0.22 13.88 -9.77
C GLY A 91 0.65 12.67 -9.36
N VAL A 92 0.13 11.44 -9.50
CA VAL A 92 0.81 10.19 -9.15
C VAL A 92 1.31 9.51 -10.41
N GLU A 93 2.60 9.25 -10.47
CA GLU A 93 3.28 8.63 -11.62
C GLU A 93 2.65 7.28 -12.01
N ASP A 94 2.26 6.44 -11.05
CA ASP A 94 1.66 5.13 -11.34
C ASP A 94 0.31 5.28 -12.06
N VAL A 95 -0.48 6.31 -11.74
CA VAL A 95 -1.77 6.61 -12.38
C VAL A 95 -1.55 7.16 -13.79
N ASP A 96 -0.58 8.05 -13.96
CA ASP A 96 -0.24 8.62 -15.26
C ASP A 96 0.30 7.55 -16.22
N ASN A 97 1.21 6.70 -15.74
CA ASN A 97 1.72 5.57 -16.51
C ASN A 97 0.61 4.60 -16.93
N PHE A 98 -0.31 4.29 -16.04
CA PHE A 98 -1.48 3.47 -16.34
C PHE A 98 -2.35 4.10 -17.45
N ALA A 99 -2.64 5.39 -17.36
CA ALA A 99 -3.42 6.11 -18.34
C ALA A 99 -2.74 6.16 -19.71
N GLN A 100 -1.42 6.36 -19.75
CA GLN A 100 -0.63 6.32 -20.99
C GLN A 100 -0.67 4.95 -21.67
N VAL A 101 -0.52 3.85 -20.89
CA VAL A 101 -0.63 2.48 -21.40
C VAL A 101 -2.01 2.23 -22.00
N LEU A 102 -3.08 2.64 -21.31
CA LEU A 102 -4.46 2.53 -21.80
C LEU A 102 -4.64 3.28 -23.14
N SER A 103 -4.18 4.53 -23.22
CA SER A 103 -4.28 5.36 -24.42
C SER A 103 -3.48 4.78 -25.59
N ALA A 104 -2.26 4.29 -25.34
CA ALA A 104 -1.42 3.69 -26.36
C ALA A 104 -2.04 2.40 -26.92
N ALA A 105 -2.54 1.54 -26.05
CA ALA A 105 -3.13 0.27 -26.43
C ALA A 105 -4.47 0.44 -27.17
N LYS A 106 -5.28 1.42 -26.80
CA LYS A 106 -6.49 1.76 -27.55
C LYS A 106 -6.17 2.23 -28.97
N ARG A 107 -5.13 3.02 -29.16
CA ARG A 107 -4.67 3.47 -30.49
C ARG A 107 -4.18 2.32 -31.38
N SER A 108 -3.62 1.26 -30.78
CA SER A 108 -3.20 0.06 -31.51
C SER A 108 -4.34 -0.96 -31.75
N GLY A 109 -5.60 -0.61 -31.44
CA GLY A 109 -6.76 -1.46 -31.64
C GLY A 109 -7.01 -2.45 -30.50
N GLY A 110 -6.33 -2.29 -29.36
CA GLY A 110 -6.52 -3.12 -28.19
C GLY A 110 -7.88 -2.90 -27.51
N GLU A 111 -8.39 -3.97 -26.89
CA GLU A 111 -9.61 -3.90 -26.12
C GLU A 111 -9.31 -3.33 -24.72
N LEU A 112 -9.94 -2.22 -24.36
CA LEU A 112 -9.67 -1.47 -23.15
C LEU A 112 -9.85 -2.31 -21.87
N VAL A 113 -10.87 -3.16 -21.86
CA VAL A 113 -11.18 -4.05 -20.74
C VAL A 113 -10.03 -5.04 -20.49
N GLU A 114 -9.50 -5.61 -21.57
CA GLU A 114 -8.40 -6.57 -21.47
C GLU A 114 -7.12 -5.90 -20.95
N ILE A 115 -6.85 -4.67 -21.38
CA ILE A 115 -5.68 -3.90 -20.93
C ILE A 115 -5.78 -3.58 -19.42
N ILE A 116 -6.98 -3.19 -18.97
CA ILE A 116 -7.22 -2.95 -17.52
C ILE A 116 -6.94 -4.22 -16.73
N ARG A 117 -7.42 -5.39 -17.18
CA ARG A 117 -7.17 -6.67 -16.52
C ARG A 117 -5.69 -7.03 -16.43
N GLN A 118 -4.97 -6.91 -17.55
CA GLN A 118 -3.54 -7.24 -17.62
C GLN A 118 -2.73 -6.31 -16.72
N THR A 119 -3.03 -5.02 -16.75
CA THR A 119 -2.31 -4.03 -15.93
C THR A 119 -2.59 -4.21 -14.43
N ALA A 120 -3.82 -4.55 -14.06
CA ALA A 120 -4.16 -4.89 -12.68
C ALA A 120 -3.37 -6.12 -12.17
N GLY A 121 -3.15 -7.12 -13.02
CA GLY A 121 -2.29 -8.28 -12.73
C GLY A 121 -0.87 -7.85 -12.40
N ILE A 122 -0.25 -7.02 -13.24
CA ILE A 122 1.12 -6.51 -13.06
C ILE A 122 1.23 -5.68 -11.75
N ILE A 123 0.21 -4.89 -11.45
CA ILE A 123 0.16 -4.10 -10.20
C ILE A 123 0.10 -5.02 -8.98
N ARG A 124 -0.70 -6.09 -9.03
CA ARG A 124 -0.81 -7.09 -7.97
C ARG A 124 0.54 -7.77 -7.69
N ASP A 125 1.21 -8.25 -8.73
CA ASP A 125 2.47 -8.97 -8.62
C ASP A 125 3.58 -8.08 -8.03
N LYS A 126 3.63 -6.80 -8.39
CA LYS A 126 4.57 -5.83 -7.80
C LYS A 126 4.36 -5.60 -6.29
N VAL A 127 3.13 -5.67 -5.81
CA VAL A 127 2.81 -5.49 -4.39
C VAL A 127 3.24 -6.71 -3.60
N GLN A 128 2.92 -7.91 -4.09
CA GLN A 128 3.24 -9.17 -3.41
C GLN A 128 4.74 -9.34 -3.17
N VAL A 129 5.57 -9.01 -4.17
CA VAL A 129 7.03 -9.04 -4.04
C VAL A 129 7.54 -8.02 -3.02
N LYS A 130 6.92 -6.83 -2.93
CA LYS A 130 7.32 -5.80 -1.96
C LYS A 130 6.97 -6.18 -0.53
N GLU A 131 5.82 -6.80 -0.29
CA GLU A 131 5.40 -7.26 1.04
C GLU A 131 6.26 -8.44 1.53
N GLU A 132 6.64 -9.37 0.65
CA GLU A 132 7.58 -10.44 0.99
C GLU A 132 8.95 -9.90 1.42
N ILE A 133 9.47 -8.87 0.76
CA ILE A 133 10.74 -8.22 1.12
C ILE A 133 10.63 -7.52 2.48
N HIS A 134 9.51 -6.84 2.77
CA HIS A 134 9.31 -6.16 4.05
C HIS A 134 9.16 -7.13 5.23
N THR A 135 8.49 -8.26 5.04
CA THR A 135 8.38 -9.30 6.07
C THR A 135 9.72 -10.00 6.33
N MET A 136 10.51 -10.23 5.31
CA MET A 136 11.87 -10.80 5.47
C MET A 136 12.84 -9.84 6.14
N LEU A 137 12.73 -8.53 5.91
CA LEU A 137 13.58 -7.52 6.54
C LEU A 137 13.18 -7.24 8.00
N ALA A 138 11.87 -7.26 8.32
CA ALA A 138 11.39 -7.06 9.68
C ALA A 138 11.88 -8.16 10.63
N SER A 139 11.95 -9.41 10.19
CA SER A 139 12.49 -10.52 11.00
C SER A 139 13.98 -10.36 11.28
N ARG A 140 14.78 -9.87 10.33
CA ARG A 140 16.23 -9.66 10.53
C ARG A 140 16.55 -8.50 11.47
N ILE A 141 15.77 -7.43 11.46
CA ILE A 141 15.96 -6.29 12.38
C ILE A 141 15.61 -6.71 13.83
N PHE A 142 14.61 -7.58 13.99
CA PHE A 142 14.22 -8.11 15.29
C PHE A 142 15.29 -9.05 15.85
N GLU A 143 15.87 -9.93 15.03
CA GLU A 143 17.00 -10.78 15.40
C GLU A 143 18.23 -9.99 15.83
N GLN A 144 18.60 -8.93 15.12
CA GLN A 144 19.76 -8.08 15.49
C GLN A 144 19.54 -7.35 16.80
N ARG A 145 18.32 -6.89 17.08
CA ARG A 145 18.01 -6.20 18.35
C ARG A 145 18.05 -7.16 19.54
N ILE A 146 17.55 -8.38 19.38
CA ILE A 146 17.63 -9.42 20.43
C ILE A 146 19.08 -9.84 20.67
N MET A 147 19.89 -10.06 19.61
CA MET A 147 21.29 -10.41 19.76
C MET A 147 22.10 -9.35 20.47
N ASN A 148 21.80 -8.07 20.28
CA ASN A 148 22.46 -6.98 21.01
C ASN A 148 21.97 -6.85 22.46
N LEU A 149 20.75 -7.28 22.79
CA LEU A 149 20.19 -7.19 24.14
C LEU A 149 20.72 -8.29 25.07
N ILE A 150 21.01 -9.48 24.52
CA ILE A 150 21.46 -10.65 25.28
C ILE A 150 22.73 -10.37 26.10
N PRO A 151 23.84 -9.79 25.55
CA PRO A 151 25.04 -9.52 26.33
C PRO A 151 24.78 -8.52 27.48
N PHE A 152 23.92 -7.52 27.26
CA PHE A 152 23.56 -6.59 28.34
C PHE A 152 22.76 -7.26 29.46
N LEU A 153 21.86 -8.19 29.13
CA LEU A 153 21.13 -8.98 30.13
C LEU A 153 22.06 -9.93 30.90
N ILE A 154 23.06 -10.51 30.26
CA ILE A 154 24.03 -11.39 30.92
C ILE A 154 24.89 -10.60 31.90
N VAL A 155 25.38 -9.42 31.49
CA VAL A 155 26.18 -8.55 32.39
C VAL A 155 25.33 -8.09 33.56
N LEU A 156 24.09 -7.67 33.33
CA LEU A 156 23.16 -7.26 34.38
C LEU A 156 22.83 -8.43 35.34
N TYR A 157 22.66 -9.64 34.80
CA TYR A 157 22.41 -10.84 35.61
C TYR A 157 23.61 -11.18 36.51
N ILE A 158 24.82 -11.09 35.99
CA ILE A 158 26.07 -11.33 36.74
C ILE A 158 26.23 -10.28 37.84
N ASP A 159 25.99 -9.00 37.54
CA ASP A 159 26.11 -7.90 38.51
C ASP A 159 25.06 -7.99 39.63
N LEU A 160 23.85 -8.43 39.32
CA LEU A 160 22.76 -8.54 40.28
C LEU A 160 22.81 -9.81 41.13
N TYR A 161 23.24 -10.96 40.57
CA TYR A 161 23.19 -12.25 41.22
C TYR A 161 24.52 -12.71 41.84
N ILE A 162 25.67 -12.09 41.44
CA ILE A 162 26.99 -12.50 41.95
C ILE A 162 27.77 -11.30 42.52
N PRO A 163 27.20 -10.42 43.34
CA PRO A 163 27.98 -9.35 44.01
C PRO A 163 29.00 -9.86 44.98
N TRP A 164 28.85 -11.09 45.49
CA TRP A 164 29.76 -11.70 46.48
C TRP A 164 30.97 -12.40 45.83
N PHE A 165 30.92 -12.69 44.53
CA PHE A 165 32.01 -13.41 43.84
C PHE A 165 33.21 -12.49 43.58
N PHE A 166 33.01 -11.24 43.29
CA PHE A 166 34.09 -10.26 43.05
C PHE A 166 34.74 -9.74 44.37
N GLN A 167 34.08 -9.82 45.52
CA GLN A 167 34.65 -9.38 46.80
C GLN A 167 35.62 -10.40 47.40
N ARG A 168 35.67 -11.62 46.88
CA ARG A 168 36.47 -12.69 47.47
C ARG A 168 37.88 -12.80 46.92
N ASP A 169 38.12 -12.38 45.67
CA ASP A 169 39.42 -12.52 45.02
C ASP A 169 40.37 -11.33 45.23
N VAL A 170 39.88 -10.17 45.66
CA VAL A 170 40.74 -9.00 45.90
C VAL A 170 41.51 -9.10 47.23
N ARG A 171 41.11 -10.01 48.13
CA ARG A 171 41.75 -10.17 49.45
C ARG A 171 42.96 -11.11 49.48
N TYR A 172 43.26 -11.75 48.37
CA TYR A 172 44.42 -12.68 48.23
C TYR A 172 45.65 -12.05 47.56
N LEU A 173 45.57 -10.78 47.17
CA LEU A 173 46.72 -10.11 46.52
C LEU A 173 47.49 -9.13 47.43
N ASP A 174 47.06 -8.97 48.71
CA ASP A 174 47.76 -8.12 49.69
C ASP A 174 48.28 -8.94 50.88
N GLY A 175 49.00 -10.06 50.65
CA GLY A 175 49.65 -10.86 51.65
C GLY A 175 51.01 -11.31 51.21
#